data_c4b764d9ea608d21dc7de397d7a86e2d
#
_entry.id   c4b764d9ea608d21dc7de397d7a86e2d
#
_cell.length_a   1.000
_cell.length_b   1.000
_cell.length_c   1.000
_cell.angle_alpha   90.00
_cell.angle_beta   90.00
_cell.angle_gamma   90.00
#
_symmetry.space_group_name_H-M   'P 1'
#
loop_
_entity.id
_entity.type
_entity.pdbx_description
1 polymer ?
#
loop_
_entity_poly.entity_id
_entity_poly.type
_entity_poly.pdbx_seq_one_letter_code
_entity_poly.pdbx_strand_id
1 'polypeptide(L)'
;MARKFNIAVAGATGAVGEEIFRVLEEQDFPVGDVLPLASINSIGKTIEFKGKSYRVEELTEDVFEGREIDIAFFSAGGSISAKYAQFAVEAGAVVIDNTSHFRMDPDVPLVVPEVNPEDIALWRERGIIANPNCSTIQMVLALKPLYDLYGGIRRVDVSTYQATSGAGKSGMEELVTQMRDFFAFRLDESECKAFAHQIALNVIPQIDKPMPNGYTKEEMKMVNETNKIMHADIAVSATCVRVPVLRSHSEAVTVTFNEEVEVNVDQVRLALHQFPDVEVVDNLEAGLYPMPITATDSDTTFVGRIRRDIVSANILHMWVVADQVRVGAATNAVRIAQKWIELEDI
;
A
#
# COMPACT_ATOMS: atom_id res chain seq x y z
N MET A 1 1.59 -13.02 30.91
CA MET A 1 2.07 -13.20 29.52
C MET A 1 1.21 -12.27 28.67
N ALA A 2 1.80 -11.55 27.71
CA ALA A 2 1.01 -10.75 26.80
C ALA A 2 0.02 -11.64 26.04
N ARG A 3 -1.18 -11.12 25.77
CA ARG A 3 -2.20 -11.78 24.93
C ARG A 3 -1.60 -12.12 23.56
N LYS A 4 -1.94 -13.27 23.03
CA LYS A 4 -1.60 -13.67 21.66
C LYS A 4 -2.86 -13.69 20.81
N PHE A 5 -2.72 -13.37 19.54
CA PHE A 5 -3.82 -13.24 18.59
C PHE A 5 -3.74 -14.34 17.54
N ASN A 6 -4.85 -14.99 17.27
CA ASN A 6 -4.97 -15.94 16.17
C ASN A 6 -5.28 -15.19 14.87
N ILE A 7 -4.47 -15.45 13.85
CA ILE A 7 -4.44 -14.67 12.61
C ILE A 7 -4.91 -15.54 11.44
N ALA A 8 -5.90 -15.07 10.69
CA ALA A 8 -6.20 -15.60 9.36
C ALA A 8 -5.65 -14.70 8.27
N VAL A 9 -5.14 -15.28 7.17
CA VAL A 9 -4.68 -14.52 5.98
C VAL A 9 -5.36 -15.08 4.74
N ALA A 10 -6.36 -14.38 4.22
CA ALA A 10 -7.02 -14.68 2.96
C ALA A 10 -6.19 -14.14 1.78
N GLY A 11 -5.74 -15.02 0.90
CA GLY A 11 -4.76 -14.73 -0.16
C GLY A 11 -3.31 -15.04 0.29
N ALA A 12 -3.13 -15.96 1.23
CA ALA A 12 -1.87 -16.33 1.87
C ALA A 12 -0.71 -16.66 0.90
N THR A 13 -1.01 -17.15 -0.31
CA THR A 13 -0.01 -17.54 -1.32
C THR A 13 0.28 -16.43 -2.34
N GLY A 14 -0.37 -15.28 -2.22
CA GLY A 14 -0.11 -14.10 -3.02
C GLY A 14 1.11 -13.30 -2.54
N ALA A 15 1.57 -12.33 -3.34
CA ALA A 15 2.75 -11.52 -2.98
C ALA A 15 2.55 -10.77 -1.64
N VAL A 16 1.38 -10.16 -1.44
CA VAL A 16 1.05 -9.45 -0.20
C VAL A 16 0.81 -10.41 0.96
N GLY A 17 0.11 -11.55 0.72
CA GLY A 17 -0.16 -12.53 1.77
C GLY A 17 1.12 -13.14 2.36
N GLU A 18 2.09 -13.52 1.52
CA GLU A 18 3.40 -13.99 1.99
C GLU A 18 4.17 -12.90 2.74
N GLU A 19 4.07 -11.65 2.28
CA GLU A 19 4.74 -10.53 2.95
C GLU A 19 4.10 -10.20 4.31
N ILE A 20 2.78 -10.37 4.48
CA ILE A 20 2.13 -10.22 5.79
C ILE A 20 2.76 -11.16 6.83
N PHE A 21 2.98 -12.43 6.49
CA PHE A 21 3.65 -13.38 7.41
C PHE A 21 5.07 -12.94 7.75
N ARG A 22 5.84 -12.45 6.76
CA ARG A 22 7.19 -11.94 7.00
C ARG A 22 7.18 -10.74 7.95
N VAL A 23 6.31 -9.76 7.71
CA VAL A 23 6.20 -8.55 8.54
C VAL A 23 5.75 -8.91 9.96
N LEU A 24 4.76 -9.81 10.13
CA LEU A 24 4.33 -10.30 11.44
C LEU A 24 5.48 -10.96 12.23
N GLU A 25 6.37 -11.67 11.54
CA GLU A 25 7.56 -12.30 12.15
C GLU A 25 8.64 -11.27 12.48
N GLU A 26 9.00 -10.40 11.54
CA GLU A 26 10.03 -9.38 11.69
C GLU A 26 9.70 -8.34 12.76
N GLN A 27 8.41 -8.00 12.93
CA GLN A 27 7.94 -7.03 13.93
C GLN A 27 7.55 -7.69 15.27
N ASP A 28 7.87 -8.98 15.47
CA ASP A 28 7.55 -9.72 16.70
C ASP A 28 6.08 -9.59 17.11
N PHE A 29 5.17 -9.51 16.12
CA PHE A 29 3.74 -9.43 16.41
C PHE A 29 3.31 -10.60 17.32
N PRO A 30 2.44 -10.37 18.33
CA PRO A 30 2.06 -11.39 19.31
C PRO A 30 1.08 -12.43 18.74
N VAL A 31 1.55 -13.23 17.78
CA VAL A 31 0.76 -14.28 17.11
C VAL A 31 0.61 -15.50 18.00
N GLY A 32 -0.63 -16.00 18.15
CA GLY A 32 -0.98 -17.26 18.76
C GLY A 32 -0.87 -18.42 17.77
N ASP A 33 -1.76 -18.42 16.81
CA ASP A 33 -1.79 -19.39 15.71
C ASP A 33 -2.09 -18.68 14.38
N VAL A 34 -1.83 -19.34 13.24
CA VAL A 34 -2.08 -18.79 11.91
C VAL A 34 -2.91 -19.74 11.05
N LEU A 35 -3.88 -19.17 10.32
CA LEU A 35 -4.72 -19.84 9.35
C LEU A 35 -4.48 -19.26 7.96
N PRO A 36 -3.59 -19.87 7.14
CA PRO A 36 -3.39 -19.43 5.77
C PRO A 36 -4.51 -19.93 4.86
N LEU A 37 -5.22 -19.01 4.23
CA LEU A 37 -6.37 -19.26 3.36
C LEU A 37 -6.07 -18.84 1.92
N ALA A 38 -6.47 -19.64 0.94
CA ALA A 38 -6.35 -19.34 -0.46
C ALA A 38 -7.44 -20.04 -1.30
N SER A 39 -7.37 -19.89 -2.62
CA SER A 39 -8.25 -20.64 -3.54
C SER A 39 -7.90 -22.12 -3.58
N ILE A 40 -8.83 -22.94 -4.07
CA ILE A 40 -8.66 -24.39 -4.27
C ILE A 40 -7.36 -24.75 -5.02
N ASN A 41 -6.89 -23.87 -5.92
CA ASN A 41 -5.66 -24.09 -6.68
C ASN A 41 -4.37 -24.03 -5.83
N SER A 42 -4.47 -23.56 -4.59
CA SER A 42 -3.35 -23.45 -3.66
C SER A 42 -3.39 -24.47 -2.52
N ILE A 43 -4.41 -25.30 -2.46
CA ILE A 43 -4.52 -26.37 -1.46
C ILE A 43 -3.31 -27.29 -1.58
N GLY A 44 -2.76 -27.69 -0.42
CA GLY A 44 -1.58 -28.56 -0.33
C GLY A 44 -0.26 -27.81 -0.32
N LYS A 45 -0.24 -26.50 -0.61
CA LYS A 45 0.91 -25.65 -0.32
C LYS A 45 1.05 -25.44 1.18
N THR A 46 2.22 -25.00 1.62
CA THR A 46 2.51 -24.66 3.00
C THR A 46 3.06 -23.26 3.08
N ILE A 47 2.80 -22.59 4.22
CA ILE A 47 3.41 -21.33 4.61
C ILE A 47 4.31 -21.60 5.82
N GLU A 48 5.54 -21.17 5.73
CA GLU A 48 6.46 -21.20 6.87
C GLU A 48 6.27 -19.94 7.70
N PHE A 49 6.08 -20.09 9.03
CA PHE A 49 5.95 -18.97 9.95
C PHE A 49 6.55 -19.33 11.31
N LYS A 50 7.50 -18.54 11.82
CA LYS A 50 8.21 -18.77 13.10
C LYS A 50 8.73 -20.21 13.24
N GLY A 51 9.28 -20.75 12.13
CA GLY A 51 9.88 -22.10 12.09
C GLY A 51 8.87 -23.26 12.09
N LYS A 52 7.57 -22.98 11.91
CA LYS A 52 6.52 -23.98 11.74
C LYS A 52 5.94 -23.92 10.33
N SER A 53 5.51 -25.08 9.81
CA SER A 53 4.86 -25.21 8.52
C SER A 53 3.36 -25.33 8.70
N TYR A 54 2.61 -24.41 8.08
CA TYR A 54 1.15 -24.37 8.13
C TYR A 54 0.56 -24.71 6.78
N ARG A 55 -0.39 -25.62 6.74
CA ARG A 55 -1.08 -26.00 5.49
C ARG A 55 -2.02 -24.89 5.05
N VAL A 56 -1.99 -24.57 3.77
CA VAL A 56 -2.96 -23.68 3.15
C VAL A 56 -4.31 -24.40 3.03
N GLU A 57 -5.35 -23.80 3.59
CA GLU A 57 -6.73 -24.26 3.50
C GLU A 57 -7.51 -23.46 2.43
N GLU A 58 -8.63 -24.02 1.97
CA GLU A 58 -9.52 -23.31 1.07
C GLU A 58 -10.30 -22.22 1.79
N LEU A 59 -10.39 -21.05 1.19
CA LEU A 59 -11.26 -19.98 1.67
C LEU A 59 -12.72 -20.31 1.27
N THR A 60 -13.51 -20.76 2.22
CA THR A 60 -14.93 -21.08 2.08
C THR A 60 -15.77 -20.23 3.04
N GLU A 61 -17.08 -20.28 2.94
CA GLU A 61 -17.99 -19.50 3.78
C GLU A 61 -17.96 -19.97 5.23
N ASP A 62 -17.76 -21.27 5.44
CA ASP A 62 -17.75 -21.94 6.74
C ASP A 62 -16.35 -22.08 7.37
N VAL A 63 -15.27 -21.64 6.68
CA VAL A 63 -13.89 -21.85 7.16
C VAL A 63 -13.59 -21.16 8.50
N PHE A 64 -14.34 -20.14 8.85
CA PHE A 64 -14.19 -19.42 10.13
C PHE A 64 -15.06 -20.00 11.25
N GLU A 65 -16.04 -20.84 10.95
CA GLU A 65 -16.98 -21.38 11.94
C GLU A 65 -16.27 -22.24 13.01
N GLY A 66 -16.54 -21.94 14.28
CA GLY A 66 -15.96 -22.65 15.41
C GLY A 66 -14.47 -22.43 15.63
N ARG A 67 -13.87 -21.47 14.95
CA ARG A 67 -12.47 -21.05 15.12
C ARG A 67 -12.38 -19.73 15.87
N GLU A 68 -11.44 -19.65 16.79
CA GLU A 68 -11.14 -18.42 17.52
C GLU A 68 -10.12 -17.61 16.73
N ILE A 69 -10.57 -16.83 15.71
CA ILE A 69 -9.75 -15.92 14.94
C ILE A 69 -9.97 -14.50 15.48
N ASP A 70 -8.89 -13.84 15.90
CA ASP A 70 -8.96 -12.47 16.40
C ASP A 70 -8.85 -11.44 15.24
N ILE A 71 -7.97 -11.70 14.26
CA ILE A 71 -7.70 -10.78 13.15
C ILE A 71 -7.66 -11.57 11.84
N ALA A 72 -8.34 -11.06 10.81
CA ALA A 72 -8.31 -11.63 9.47
C ALA A 72 -7.82 -10.61 8.44
N PHE A 73 -6.64 -10.85 7.86
CA PHE A 73 -6.10 -10.05 6.76
C PHE A 73 -6.65 -10.55 5.42
N PHE A 74 -7.21 -9.66 4.61
CA PHE A 74 -7.73 -9.97 3.28
C PHE A 74 -6.89 -9.32 2.19
N SER A 75 -6.30 -10.12 1.30
CA SER A 75 -5.47 -9.68 0.17
C SER A 75 -5.68 -10.48 -1.12
N ALA A 76 -6.86 -11.09 -1.27
CA ALA A 76 -7.18 -11.99 -2.39
C ALA A 76 -7.96 -11.33 -3.54
N GLY A 77 -8.15 -10.00 -3.49
CA GLY A 77 -8.90 -9.21 -4.48
C GLY A 77 -10.32 -8.84 -4.03
N GLY A 78 -10.84 -7.71 -4.54
CA GLY A 78 -12.07 -7.09 -4.07
C GLY A 78 -13.32 -7.96 -4.11
N SER A 79 -13.48 -8.80 -5.12
CA SER A 79 -14.60 -9.74 -5.20
C SER A 79 -14.55 -10.83 -4.11
N ILE A 80 -13.35 -11.19 -3.68
CA ILE A 80 -13.16 -12.15 -2.59
C ILE A 80 -13.47 -11.50 -1.26
N SER A 81 -12.99 -10.29 -1.00
CA SER A 81 -13.35 -9.53 0.20
C SER A 81 -14.84 -9.27 0.28
N ALA A 82 -15.47 -8.86 -0.81
CA ALA A 82 -16.92 -8.66 -0.90
C ALA A 82 -17.72 -9.92 -0.49
N LYS A 83 -17.21 -11.10 -0.85
CA LYS A 83 -17.90 -12.36 -0.58
C LYS A 83 -17.63 -12.89 0.81
N TYR A 84 -16.38 -12.83 1.29
CA TYR A 84 -15.95 -13.62 2.44
C TYR A 84 -15.63 -12.81 3.70
N ALA A 85 -15.42 -11.49 3.61
CA ALA A 85 -15.02 -10.70 4.78
C ALA A 85 -16.07 -10.74 5.89
N GLN A 86 -17.36 -10.72 5.51
CA GLN A 86 -18.46 -10.73 6.47
C GLN A 86 -18.50 -12.03 7.31
N PHE A 87 -18.15 -13.18 6.73
CA PHE A 87 -18.10 -14.44 7.49
C PHE A 87 -17.02 -14.45 8.57
N ALA A 88 -15.86 -13.79 8.28
CA ALA A 88 -14.83 -13.60 9.30
C ALA A 88 -15.31 -12.69 10.44
N VAL A 89 -16.01 -11.59 10.12
CA VAL A 89 -16.60 -10.69 11.12
C VAL A 89 -17.66 -11.41 11.97
N GLU A 90 -18.56 -12.17 11.37
CA GLU A 90 -19.59 -12.94 12.06
C GLU A 90 -19.00 -14.02 12.98
N ALA A 91 -17.83 -14.55 12.65
CA ALA A 91 -17.05 -15.45 13.51
C ALA A 91 -16.27 -14.73 14.62
N GLY A 92 -16.33 -13.40 14.70
CA GLY A 92 -15.73 -12.57 15.75
C GLY A 92 -14.37 -11.96 15.43
N ALA A 93 -13.86 -12.13 14.22
CA ALA A 93 -12.60 -11.52 13.82
C ALA A 93 -12.76 -10.04 13.42
N VAL A 94 -11.73 -9.24 13.70
CA VAL A 94 -11.56 -7.93 13.02
C VAL A 94 -10.90 -8.15 11.67
N VAL A 95 -11.53 -7.65 10.60
CA VAL A 95 -11.01 -7.77 9.25
C VAL A 95 -10.18 -6.55 8.89
N ILE A 96 -8.95 -6.78 8.41
CA ILE A 96 -8.11 -5.74 7.80
C ILE A 96 -8.01 -6.05 6.30
N ASP A 97 -8.70 -5.23 5.49
CA ASP A 97 -8.86 -5.49 4.05
C ASP A 97 -7.92 -4.65 3.19
N ASN A 98 -6.97 -5.30 2.52
CA ASN A 98 -6.05 -4.66 1.56
C ASN A 98 -6.68 -4.38 0.20
N THR A 99 -7.91 -4.84 -0.05
CA THR A 99 -8.54 -4.66 -1.36
C THR A 99 -9.21 -3.29 -1.49
N SER A 100 -9.64 -2.93 -2.68
CA SER A 100 -10.34 -1.66 -2.90
C SER A 100 -11.84 -1.72 -2.59
N HIS A 101 -12.36 -2.87 -2.09
CA HIS A 101 -13.81 -3.07 -2.04
C HIS A 101 -14.49 -2.13 -1.03
N PHE A 102 -13.98 -2.08 0.19
CA PHE A 102 -14.61 -1.35 1.30
C PHE A 102 -14.06 0.07 1.51
N ARG A 103 -12.98 0.48 0.81
CA ARG A 103 -12.24 1.71 1.09
C ARG A 103 -13.10 2.97 1.11
N MET A 104 -14.11 3.06 0.25
CA MET A 104 -14.96 4.25 0.12
C MET A 104 -16.31 4.09 0.83
N ASP A 105 -16.56 2.98 1.51
CA ASP A 105 -17.75 2.82 2.34
C ASP A 105 -17.68 3.81 3.52
N PRO A 106 -18.75 4.54 3.81
CA PRO A 106 -18.72 5.58 4.85
C PRO A 106 -18.61 5.03 6.27
N ASP A 107 -19.03 3.80 6.48
CA ASP A 107 -19.01 3.05 7.75
C ASP A 107 -17.78 2.13 7.90
N VAL A 108 -16.80 2.22 6.99
CA VAL A 108 -15.53 1.51 7.06
C VAL A 108 -14.39 2.51 7.12
N PRO A 109 -13.57 2.52 8.17
CA PRO A 109 -12.41 3.39 8.25
C PRO A 109 -11.34 3.00 7.23
N LEU A 110 -10.70 4.00 6.62
CA LEU A 110 -9.58 3.86 5.70
C LEU A 110 -8.34 4.43 6.37
N VAL A 111 -7.39 3.57 6.76
CA VAL A 111 -6.41 3.95 7.78
C VAL A 111 -4.96 3.85 7.30
N VAL A 112 -4.21 4.92 7.57
CA VAL A 112 -2.75 4.95 7.66
C VAL A 112 -2.42 5.34 9.11
N PRO A 113 -1.92 4.43 9.95
CA PRO A 113 -1.80 4.63 11.40
C PRO A 113 -1.01 5.88 11.82
N GLU A 114 -0.06 6.32 11.01
CA GLU A 114 0.75 7.52 11.24
C GLU A 114 0.02 8.81 10.86
N VAL A 115 -1.11 8.72 10.12
CA VAL A 115 -1.83 9.88 9.56
C VAL A 115 -3.16 10.11 10.26
N ASN A 116 -3.99 9.05 10.40
CA ASN A 116 -5.36 9.11 10.95
C ASN A 116 -5.67 7.92 11.88
N PRO A 117 -4.86 7.66 12.92
CA PRO A 117 -5.06 6.51 13.81
C PRO A 117 -6.41 6.52 14.55
N GLU A 118 -6.98 7.70 14.79
CA GLU A 118 -8.29 7.87 15.45
C GLU A 118 -9.44 7.24 14.68
N ASP A 119 -9.36 7.15 13.36
CA ASP A 119 -10.39 6.53 12.52
C ASP A 119 -10.57 5.04 12.79
N ILE A 120 -9.54 4.37 13.34
CA ILE A 120 -9.63 2.96 13.71
C ILE A 120 -10.86 2.69 14.59
N ALA A 121 -11.24 3.62 15.45
CA ALA A 121 -12.41 3.45 16.35
C ALA A 121 -13.73 3.17 15.60
N LEU A 122 -13.83 3.55 14.33
CA LEU A 122 -14.99 3.26 13.48
C LEU A 122 -15.10 1.79 13.05
N TRP A 123 -14.08 0.95 13.33
CA TRP A 123 -14.12 -0.47 13.01
C TRP A 123 -15.35 -1.19 13.56
N ARG A 124 -15.89 -0.71 14.69
CA ARG A 124 -17.04 -1.31 15.38
C ARG A 124 -18.34 -1.26 14.55
N GLU A 125 -18.44 -0.38 13.58
CA GLU A 125 -19.62 -0.26 12.72
C GLU A 125 -19.78 -1.49 11.80
N ARG A 126 -18.68 -2.01 11.26
CA ARG A 126 -18.69 -3.10 10.28
C ARG A 126 -17.77 -4.28 10.64
N GLY A 127 -16.96 -4.19 11.68
CA GLY A 127 -15.91 -5.17 11.97
C GLY A 127 -14.75 -5.17 10.97
N ILE A 128 -14.67 -4.13 10.12
CA ILE A 128 -13.72 -4.04 8.99
C ILE A 128 -12.94 -2.74 9.08
N ILE A 129 -11.63 -2.81 8.84
CA ILE A 129 -10.74 -1.67 8.63
C ILE A 129 -10.13 -1.82 7.23
N ALA A 130 -10.27 -0.83 6.38
CA ALA A 130 -9.70 -0.84 5.04
C ALA A 130 -8.25 -0.31 5.05
N ASN A 131 -7.37 -1.05 4.39
CA ASN A 131 -6.01 -0.64 4.08
C ASN A 131 -5.99 0.11 2.74
N PRO A 132 -5.41 1.32 2.65
CA PRO A 132 -5.49 2.15 1.44
C PRO A 132 -4.73 1.57 0.23
N ASN A 133 -4.86 2.26 -0.89
CA ASN A 133 -4.06 2.02 -2.09
C ASN A 133 -2.57 2.26 -1.82
N CYS A 134 -1.72 1.43 -2.40
CA CYS A 134 -0.28 1.45 -2.15
C CYS A 134 0.39 2.80 -2.48
N SER A 135 0.01 3.42 -3.61
CA SER A 135 0.53 4.73 -3.97
C SER A 135 -0.04 5.82 -3.04
N THR A 136 -1.31 5.70 -2.62
CA THR A 136 -1.89 6.65 -1.66
C THR A 136 -1.17 6.63 -0.32
N ILE A 137 -0.84 5.44 0.22
CA ILE A 137 -0.18 5.33 1.54
C ILE A 137 1.14 6.10 1.55
N GLN A 138 2.05 5.82 0.62
CA GLN A 138 3.35 6.50 0.58
C GLN A 138 3.22 8.00 0.33
N MET A 139 2.23 8.41 -0.46
CA MET A 139 1.98 9.83 -0.73
C MET A 139 1.48 10.56 0.53
N VAL A 140 0.48 10.04 1.24
CA VAL A 140 -0.08 10.71 2.43
C VAL A 140 0.91 10.73 3.59
N LEU A 141 1.79 9.73 3.74
CA LEU A 141 2.91 9.77 4.70
C LEU A 141 3.85 10.95 4.43
N ALA A 142 4.12 11.28 3.18
CA ALA A 142 4.92 12.44 2.81
C ALA A 142 4.13 13.75 2.88
N LEU A 143 2.81 13.73 2.68
CA LEU A 143 1.95 14.93 2.72
C LEU A 143 1.58 15.38 4.13
N LYS A 144 1.35 14.44 5.06
CA LYS A 144 0.86 14.75 6.42
C LYS A 144 1.75 15.74 7.17
N PRO A 145 3.08 15.55 7.28
CA PRO A 145 3.93 16.52 7.98
C PRO A 145 3.94 17.90 7.31
N LEU A 146 3.73 17.97 5.99
CA LEU A 146 3.65 19.23 5.26
C LEU A 146 2.30 19.93 5.47
N TYR A 147 1.22 19.15 5.53
CA TYR A 147 -0.10 19.63 5.85
C TYR A 147 -0.13 20.29 7.24
N ASP A 148 0.47 19.61 8.22
CA ASP A 148 0.55 20.12 9.59
C ASP A 148 1.48 21.35 9.69
N LEU A 149 2.60 21.37 8.97
CA LEU A 149 3.56 22.46 8.96
C LEU A 149 2.98 23.77 8.43
N TYR A 150 2.19 23.69 7.35
CA TYR A 150 1.67 24.88 6.64
C TYR A 150 0.17 25.11 6.86
N GLY A 151 -0.50 24.29 7.68
CA GLY A 151 -1.92 24.45 8.01
C GLY A 151 -2.85 24.11 6.86
N GLY A 152 -2.41 23.28 5.92
CA GLY A 152 -3.21 22.79 4.79
C GLY A 152 -2.46 22.70 3.47
N ILE A 153 -3.04 21.90 2.56
CA ILE A 153 -2.57 21.75 1.18
C ILE A 153 -3.74 22.03 0.24
N ARG A 154 -3.54 22.93 -0.71
CA ARG A 154 -4.57 23.29 -1.68
C ARG A 154 -4.67 22.28 -2.83
N ARG A 155 -3.52 21.82 -3.34
CA ARG A 155 -3.47 20.93 -4.50
C ARG A 155 -2.24 20.03 -4.47
N VAL A 156 -2.42 18.82 -4.98
CA VAL A 156 -1.35 17.86 -5.25
C VAL A 156 -1.45 17.42 -6.71
N ASP A 157 -0.37 17.59 -7.47
CA ASP A 157 -0.20 16.99 -8.78
C ASP A 157 0.84 15.87 -8.65
N VAL A 158 0.49 14.63 -9.03
CA VAL A 158 1.35 13.47 -8.86
C VAL A 158 1.43 12.65 -10.13
N SER A 159 2.65 12.25 -10.49
CA SER A 159 2.89 11.21 -11.48
C SER A 159 3.56 10.03 -10.79
N THR A 160 2.94 8.85 -10.90
CA THR A 160 3.49 7.63 -10.29
C THR A 160 4.28 6.81 -11.31
N TYR A 161 5.30 6.13 -10.83
CA TYR A 161 6.13 5.17 -11.57
C TYR A 161 6.03 3.84 -10.81
N GLN A 162 4.98 3.05 -11.15
CA GLN A 162 4.60 1.90 -10.36
C GLN A 162 5.24 0.60 -10.89
N ALA A 163 5.87 -0.13 -9.99
CA ALA A 163 6.50 -1.41 -10.25
C ALA A 163 5.49 -2.50 -10.65
N THR A 164 5.96 -3.52 -11.37
CA THR A 164 5.16 -4.63 -11.86
C THR A 164 4.55 -5.49 -10.75
N SER A 165 5.16 -5.52 -9.56
CA SER A 165 4.64 -6.20 -8.37
C SER A 165 3.27 -5.68 -7.90
N GLY A 166 2.88 -4.46 -8.29
CA GLY A 166 1.51 -3.96 -8.09
C GLY A 166 0.44 -4.76 -8.84
N ALA A 167 0.82 -5.51 -9.88
CA ALA A 167 -0.01 -6.51 -10.54
C ALA A 167 0.19 -7.94 -9.98
N GLY A 168 0.85 -8.07 -8.83
CA GLY A 168 1.13 -9.34 -8.16
C GLY A 168 2.29 -10.13 -8.80
N LYS A 169 2.38 -11.41 -8.42
CA LYS A 169 3.44 -12.31 -8.92
C LYS A 169 3.46 -12.41 -10.45
N SER A 170 2.28 -12.47 -11.07
CA SER A 170 2.16 -12.59 -12.53
C SER A 170 2.77 -11.40 -13.27
N GLY A 171 2.62 -10.16 -12.73
CA GLY A 171 3.23 -8.98 -13.34
C GLY A 171 4.76 -8.99 -13.27
N MET A 172 5.33 -9.46 -12.16
CA MET A 172 6.77 -9.63 -12.02
C MET A 172 7.31 -10.72 -12.96
N GLU A 173 6.63 -11.86 -13.01
CA GLU A 173 6.98 -12.98 -13.89
C GLU A 173 6.94 -12.60 -15.36
N GLU A 174 5.94 -11.82 -15.77
CA GLU A 174 5.83 -11.30 -17.14
C GLU A 174 7.02 -10.39 -17.49
N LEU A 175 7.37 -9.44 -16.62
CA LEU A 175 8.56 -8.59 -16.84
C LEU A 175 9.83 -9.43 -16.98
N VAL A 176 10.06 -10.36 -16.06
CA VAL A 176 11.26 -11.23 -16.08
C VAL A 176 11.31 -12.09 -17.34
N THR A 177 10.16 -12.61 -17.77
CA THR A 177 10.04 -13.42 -18.98
C THR A 177 10.36 -12.58 -20.22
N GLN A 178 9.73 -11.42 -20.37
CA GLN A 178 9.98 -10.50 -21.48
C GLN A 178 11.44 -10.01 -21.53
N MET A 179 12.07 -9.75 -20.38
CA MET A 179 13.50 -9.39 -20.33
C MET A 179 14.39 -10.55 -20.79
N ARG A 180 14.09 -11.79 -20.39
CA ARG A 180 14.80 -12.99 -20.88
C ARG A 180 14.62 -13.16 -22.39
N ASP A 181 13.41 -12.97 -22.90
CA ASP A 181 13.11 -13.08 -24.31
C ASP A 181 13.80 -11.97 -25.13
N PHE A 182 13.92 -10.76 -24.57
CA PHE A 182 14.71 -9.68 -25.15
C PHE A 182 16.18 -10.11 -25.39
N PHE A 183 16.84 -10.65 -24.37
CA PHE A 183 18.21 -11.13 -24.51
C PHE A 183 18.35 -12.35 -25.42
N ALA A 184 17.28 -13.12 -25.63
CA ALA A 184 17.21 -14.23 -26.57
C ALA A 184 16.80 -13.81 -27.98
N PHE A 185 16.62 -12.50 -28.25
CA PHE A 185 16.15 -11.95 -29.54
C PHE A 185 14.76 -12.47 -29.96
N ARG A 186 13.86 -12.67 -29.00
CA ARG A 186 12.50 -13.20 -29.21
C ARG A 186 11.43 -12.35 -28.50
N LEU A 187 11.71 -11.08 -28.19
CA LEU A 187 10.77 -10.25 -27.42
C LEU A 187 9.42 -10.04 -28.15
N ASP A 188 9.42 -10.01 -29.47
CA ASP A 188 8.24 -9.92 -30.32
C ASP A 188 7.35 -11.18 -30.30
N GLU A 189 7.87 -12.30 -29.79
CA GLU A 189 7.12 -13.54 -29.56
C GLU A 189 6.52 -13.60 -28.13
N SER A 190 6.90 -12.67 -27.24
CA SER A 190 6.45 -12.68 -25.85
C SER A 190 4.97 -12.33 -25.73
N GLU A 191 4.25 -13.09 -24.90
CA GLU A 191 2.84 -12.82 -24.60
C GLU A 191 2.69 -11.73 -23.53
N CYS A 192 1.66 -10.89 -23.69
CA CYS A 192 1.20 -9.94 -22.69
C CYS A 192 -0.05 -10.51 -22.00
N LYS A 193 0.08 -10.95 -20.74
CA LYS A 193 -1.01 -11.57 -19.95
C LYS A 193 -1.43 -10.73 -18.76
N ALA A 194 -0.44 -10.17 -18.04
CA ALA A 194 -0.67 -9.33 -16.88
C ALA A 194 -0.90 -7.86 -17.27
N PHE A 195 -0.33 -7.43 -18.40
CA PHE A 195 -0.44 -6.06 -18.89
C PHE A 195 -1.04 -6.03 -20.30
N ALA A 196 -1.65 -4.91 -20.67
CA ALA A 196 -2.24 -4.72 -22.01
C ALA A 196 -1.19 -4.62 -23.13
N HIS A 197 0.04 -4.29 -22.76
CA HIS A 197 1.17 -4.11 -23.68
C HIS A 197 2.44 -4.69 -23.07
N GLN A 198 3.45 -4.95 -23.90
CA GLN A 198 4.79 -5.27 -23.46
C GLN A 198 5.25 -4.25 -22.40
N ILE A 199 5.73 -4.75 -21.25
CA ILE A 199 6.25 -3.93 -20.16
C ILE A 199 7.79 -3.83 -20.19
N ALA A 200 8.50 -4.86 -20.63
CA ALA A 200 9.95 -4.79 -20.74
C ALA A 200 10.35 -3.67 -21.72
N LEU A 201 11.28 -2.81 -21.28
CA LEU A 201 11.78 -1.66 -22.04
C LEU A 201 10.69 -0.63 -22.45
N ASN A 202 9.59 -0.57 -21.71
CA ASN A 202 8.44 0.27 -22.00
C ASN A 202 7.86 0.90 -20.73
N VAL A 203 7.05 1.95 -20.90
CA VAL A 203 6.18 2.52 -19.86
C VAL A 203 4.73 2.51 -20.35
N ILE A 204 3.79 2.12 -19.47
CA ILE A 204 2.37 2.01 -19.82
C ILE A 204 1.60 3.05 -18.98
N PRO A 205 1.09 4.15 -19.58
CA PRO A 205 0.41 5.24 -18.88
C PRO A 205 -1.05 4.90 -18.57
N GLN A 206 -1.29 3.69 -18.11
CA GLN A 206 -2.60 3.20 -17.68
C GLN A 206 -2.44 2.10 -16.66
N ILE A 207 -3.01 2.31 -15.48
CA ILE A 207 -3.16 1.29 -14.44
C ILE A 207 -4.62 1.20 -14.08
N ASP A 208 -5.15 -0.05 -14.02
CA ASP A 208 -6.57 -0.34 -13.82
C ASP A 208 -7.46 0.15 -14.99
N LYS A 209 -8.77 0.09 -14.83
CA LYS A 209 -9.77 0.35 -15.87
C LYS A 209 -10.00 1.85 -16.08
N PRO A 210 -10.21 2.29 -17.33
CA PRO A 210 -10.58 3.68 -17.61
C PRO A 210 -11.96 4.01 -17.06
N MET A 211 -12.16 5.27 -16.69
CA MET A 211 -13.41 5.84 -16.21
C MET A 211 -13.95 6.91 -17.18
N PRO A 212 -15.27 7.25 -17.13
CA PRO A 212 -15.88 8.20 -18.08
C PRO A 212 -15.30 9.61 -18.04
N ASN A 213 -14.64 9.99 -16.94
CA ASN A 213 -13.99 11.29 -16.76
C ASN A 213 -12.60 11.38 -17.37
N GLY A 214 -12.12 10.33 -18.06
CA GLY A 214 -10.81 10.27 -18.68
C GLY A 214 -9.66 9.81 -17.73
N TYR A 215 -9.96 9.62 -16.46
CA TYR A 215 -9.02 9.03 -15.48
C TYR A 215 -9.14 7.51 -15.46
N THR A 216 -8.17 6.85 -14.83
CA THR A 216 -8.27 5.42 -14.49
C THR A 216 -8.80 5.25 -13.07
N LYS A 217 -9.24 4.02 -12.74
CA LYS A 217 -9.62 3.70 -11.35
C LYS A 217 -8.47 3.90 -10.37
N GLU A 218 -7.23 3.59 -10.79
CA GLU A 218 -6.05 3.78 -9.95
C GLU A 218 -5.84 5.24 -9.59
N GLU A 219 -5.95 6.13 -10.56
CA GLU A 219 -5.85 7.58 -10.35
C GLU A 219 -6.96 8.10 -9.43
N MET A 220 -8.19 7.63 -9.62
CA MET A 220 -9.31 8.04 -8.75
C MET A 220 -9.20 7.49 -7.32
N LYS A 221 -8.51 6.35 -7.09
CA LYS A 221 -8.17 5.92 -5.73
C LYS A 221 -7.30 6.95 -5.04
N MET A 222 -6.25 7.44 -5.69
CA MET A 222 -5.39 8.48 -5.12
C MET A 222 -6.16 9.76 -4.79
N VAL A 223 -7.09 10.18 -5.66
CA VAL A 223 -7.95 11.34 -5.41
C VAL A 223 -8.84 11.16 -4.18
N ASN A 224 -9.62 10.09 -4.18
CA ASN A 224 -10.68 9.90 -3.18
C ASN A 224 -10.10 9.46 -1.82
N GLU A 225 -9.13 8.55 -1.84
CA GLU A 225 -8.53 8.00 -0.62
C GLU A 225 -7.69 9.04 0.12
N THR A 226 -6.94 9.90 -0.60
CA THR A 226 -6.19 11.01 0.03
C THR A 226 -7.12 11.91 0.83
N ASN A 227 -8.25 12.32 0.26
CA ASN A 227 -9.20 13.18 0.93
C ASN A 227 -9.87 12.51 2.13
N LYS A 228 -10.19 11.22 2.03
CA LYS A 228 -10.76 10.43 3.13
C LYS A 228 -9.78 10.30 4.29
N ILE A 229 -8.52 9.96 4.01
CA ILE A 229 -7.48 9.74 5.03
C ILE A 229 -7.05 11.06 5.69
N MET A 230 -6.88 12.13 4.90
CA MET A 230 -6.41 13.44 5.38
C MET A 230 -7.52 14.27 6.01
N HIS A 231 -8.79 13.84 5.97
CA HIS A 231 -9.96 14.62 6.37
C HIS A 231 -9.96 16.04 5.79
N ALA A 232 -9.61 16.14 4.50
CA ALA A 232 -9.39 17.43 3.84
C ALA A 232 -9.98 17.44 2.43
N ASP A 233 -10.23 18.62 1.89
CA ASP A 233 -10.64 18.82 0.48
C ASP A 233 -9.42 19.29 -0.33
N ILE A 234 -8.53 18.34 -0.62
CA ILE A 234 -7.32 18.57 -1.40
C ILE A 234 -7.62 18.27 -2.87
N ALA A 235 -7.35 19.22 -3.77
CA ALA A 235 -7.44 19.00 -5.20
C ALA A 235 -6.29 18.08 -5.66
N VAL A 236 -6.55 16.80 -5.87
CA VAL A 236 -5.54 15.82 -6.32
C VAL A 236 -5.71 15.55 -7.81
N SER A 237 -4.60 15.63 -8.57
CA SER A 237 -4.53 15.21 -9.96
C SER A 237 -3.42 14.19 -10.13
N ALA A 238 -3.78 12.96 -10.54
CA ALA A 238 -2.85 11.84 -10.64
C ALA A 238 -2.72 11.36 -12.09
N THR A 239 -1.50 10.95 -12.47
CA THR A 239 -1.23 10.14 -13.65
C THR A 239 -0.45 8.91 -13.22
N CYS A 240 -1.06 7.73 -13.37
CA CYS A 240 -0.47 6.48 -12.92
C CYS A 240 0.16 5.70 -14.07
N VAL A 241 1.48 5.47 -13.98
CA VAL A 241 2.28 4.82 -15.03
C VAL A 241 2.88 3.53 -14.53
N ARG A 242 2.69 2.42 -15.25
CA ARG A 242 3.41 1.16 -15.02
C ARG A 242 4.79 1.24 -15.67
N VAL A 243 5.83 0.92 -14.89
CA VAL A 243 7.22 0.96 -15.35
C VAL A 243 7.89 -0.43 -15.22
N PRO A 244 8.96 -0.71 -15.99
CA PRO A 244 9.64 -2.01 -15.98
C PRO A 244 10.59 -2.15 -14.76
N VAL A 245 10.02 -1.97 -13.58
CA VAL A 245 10.66 -2.14 -12.27
C VAL A 245 9.95 -3.28 -11.54
N LEU A 246 10.70 -4.16 -10.89
CA LEU A 246 10.12 -5.33 -10.25
C LEU A 246 9.32 -4.98 -9.01
N ARG A 247 9.87 -4.15 -8.11
CA ARG A 247 9.30 -3.84 -6.80
C ARG A 247 9.62 -2.38 -6.41
N SER A 248 8.85 -1.79 -5.53
CA SER A 248 8.86 -0.40 -5.08
C SER A 248 8.28 0.60 -6.08
N HIS A 249 7.34 1.41 -5.61
CA HIS A 249 6.73 2.50 -6.38
C HIS A 249 7.47 3.81 -6.13
N SER A 250 7.58 4.61 -7.19
CA SER A 250 8.12 5.97 -7.10
C SER A 250 7.06 6.97 -7.53
N GLU A 251 7.14 8.19 -7.00
CA GLU A 251 6.20 9.27 -7.29
C GLU A 251 6.92 10.61 -7.40
N ALA A 252 6.63 11.34 -8.48
CA ALA A 252 6.95 12.75 -8.60
C ALA A 252 5.76 13.55 -8.09
N VAL A 253 5.91 14.18 -6.93
CA VAL A 253 4.85 14.90 -6.22
C VAL A 253 5.11 16.40 -6.25
N THR A 254 4.11 17.16 -6.69
CA THR A 254 4.08 18.63 -6.62
C THR A 254 2.98 19.04 -5.67
N VAL A 255 3.33 19.78 -4.63
CA VAL A 255 2.40 20.26 -3.60
C VAL A 255 2.25 21.77 -3.73
N THR A 256 1.02 22.23 -3.91
CA THR A 256 0.67 23.65 -3.90
C THR A 256 -0.03 23.99 -2.59
N PHE A 257 0.56 24.88 -1.81
CA PHE A 257 -0.03 25.42 -0.59
C PHE A 257 -0.89 26.66 -0.86
N ASN A 258 -1.45 27.27 0.18
CA ASN A 258 -2.14 28.53 0.07
C ASN A 258 -1.17 29.64 -0.41
N GLU A 259 -1.72 30.71 -1.00
CA GLU A 259 -0.94 31.74 -1.68
C GLU A 259 0.00 32.53 -0.74
N GLU A 260 -0.35 32.64 0.53
CA GLU A 260 0.44 33.29 1.57
C GLU A 260 1.63 32.46 2.08
N VAL A 261 1.71 31.18 1.71
CA VAL A 261 2.80 30.29 2.14
C VAL A 261 4.06 30.56 1.32
N GLU A 262 5.17 30.79 2.00
CA GLU A 262 6.49 30.73 1.41
C GLU A 262 7.20 29.45 1.87
N VAL A 263 7.41 28.52 0.95
CA VAL A 263 8.02 27.22 1.22
C VAL A 263 9.47 27.39 1.67
N ASN A 264 9.75 26.93 2.89
CA ASN A 264 11.11 26.82 3.43
C ASN A 264 11.56 25.35 3.38
N VAL A 265 12.50 25.04 2.48
CA VAL A 265 12.97 23.67 2.22
C VAL A 265 13.61 23.03 3.44
N ASP A 266 14.30 23.80 4.29
CA ASP A 266 14.94 23.24 5.49
C ASP A 266 13.91 22.85 6.55
N GLN A 267 12.84 23.65 6.70
CA GLN A 267 11.70 23.29 7.57
C GLN A 267 10.95 22.07 7.05
N VAL A 268 10.77 21.96 5.72
CA VAL A 268 10.18 20.79 5.09
C VAL A 268 11.01 19.53 5.36
N ARG A 269 12.34 19.60 5.16
CA ARG A 269 13.23 18.46 5.47
C ARG A 269 13.17 18.07 6.94
N LEU A 270 13.12 19.03 7.85
CA LEU A 270 13.01 18.78 9.28
C LEU A 270 11.68 18.11 9.63
N ALA A 271 10.55 18.61 9.10
CA ALA A 271 9.22 18.05 9.33
C ALA A 271 9.12 16.61 8.83
N LEU A 272 9.61 16.34 7.63
CA LEU A 272 9.67 14.98 7.07
C LEU A 272 10.57 14.06 7.90
N HIS A 273 11.74 14.52 8.32
CA HIS A 273 12.68 13.71 9.12
C HIS A 273 12.14 13.37 10.52
N GLN A 274 11.29 14.21 11.08
CA GLN A 274 10.67 14.00 12.40
C GLN A 274 9.40 13.16 12.32
N PHE A 275 8.84 12.95 11.12
CA PHE A 275 7.62 12.18 10.93
C PHE A 275 7.92 10.68 10.97
N PRO A 276 7.09 9.89 11.69
CA PRO A 276 7.32 8.44 11.78
C PRO A 276 7.33 7.78 10.41
N ASP A 277 8.21 6.79 10.23
CA ASP A 277 8.30 5.95 9.03
C ASP A 277 8.59 6.70 7.73
N VAL A 278 9.10 7.93 7.83
CA VAL A 278 9.60 8.73 6.71
C VAL A 278 11.08 9.02 6.89
N GLU A 279 11.86 8.75 5.85
CA GLU A 279 13.30 9.04 5.82
C GLU A 279 13.64 9.99 4.67
N VAL A 280 14.39 11.05 4.97
CA VAL A 280 14.87 12.01 3.97
C VAL A 280 16.23 11.56 3.41
N VAL A 281 16.26 11.24 2.11
CA VAL A 281 17.48 10.91 1.34
C VAL A 281 17.62 11.94 0.22
N ASP A 282 18.32 13.04 0.48
CA ASP A 282 18.32 14.20 -0.42
C ASP A 282 19.67 14.92 -0.46
N ASN A 283 20.64 14.31 -1.14
CA ASN A 283 21.92 14.94 -1.46
C ASN A 283 22.26 14.69 -2.93
N LEU A 284 21.84 15.63 -3.79
CA LEU A 284 21.99 15.50 -5.23
C LEU A 284 23.46 15.51 -5.70
N GLU A 285 24.33 16.26 -5.02
CA GLU A 285 25.76 16.33 -5.36
C GLU A 285 26.47 15.00 -5.11
N ALA A 286 26.06 14.29 -4.05
CA ALA A 286 26.56 12.97 -3.71
C ALA A 286 25.85 11.83 -4.45
N GLY A 287 24.84 12.14 -5.31
CA GLY A 287 24.02 11.14 -5.99
C GLY A 287 23.09 10.36 -5.03
N LEU A 288 22.77 10.91 -3.86
CA LEU A 288 21.90 10.28 -2.87
C LEU A 288 20.47 10.80 -3.01
N TYR A 289 19.60 9.91 -3.43
CA TYR A 289 18.15 10.12 -3.58
C TYR A 289 17.43 8.78 -3.54
N PRO A 290 16.11 8.75 -3.21
CA PRO A 290 15.37 7.50 -3.14
C PRO A 290 15.26 6.82 -4.50
N MET A 291 15.44 5.50 -4.52
CA MET A 291 15.28 4.66 -5.71
C MET A 291 14.57 3.36 -5.35
N PRO A 292 13.83 2.75 -6.29
CA PRO A 292 13.19 1.45 -6.07
C PRO A 292 14.15 0.37 -5.54
N ILE A 293 15.36 0.29 -6.09
CA ILE A 293 16.35 -0.72 -5.72
C ILE A 293 16.84 -0.58 -4.26
N THR A 294 16.81 0.63 -3.69
CA THR A 294 17.22 0.87 -2.31
C THR A 294 16.05 0.87 -1.33
N ALA A 295 14.82 1.07 -1.80
CA ALA A 295 13.61 1.08 -0.99
C ALA A 295 12.97 -0.33 -0.85
N THR A 296 13.33 -1.26 -1.72
CA THR A 296 12.79 -2.64 -1.69
C THR A 296 13.19 -3.35 -0.38
N ASP A 297 12.26 -4.10 0.19
CA ASP A 297 12.33 -4.79 1.48
C ASP A 297 12.43 -3.85 2.71
N SER A 298 12.11 -2.55 2.55
CA SER A 298 12.06 -1.58 3.65
C SER A 298 10.62 -1.26 4.07
N ASP A 299 10.42 -1.00 5.37
CA ASP A 299 9.17 -0.53 5.96
C ASP A 299 9.07 1.02 6.01
N THR A 300 9.98 1.71 5.32
CA THR A 300 10.14 3.16 5.36
C THR A 300 9.71 3.78 4.03
N THR A 301 9.06 4.93 4.10
CA THR A 301 8.82 5.81 2.95
C THR A 301 10.00 6.79 2.81
N PHE A 302 10.69 6.73 1.69
CA PHE A 302 11.83 7.60 1.41
C PHE A 302 11.42 8.82 0.61
N VAL A 303 11.86 10.01 1.05
CA VAL A 303 11.58 11.28 0.38
C VAL A 303 12.90 11.99 0.03
N GLY A 304 13.01 12.45 -1.20
CA GLY A 304 14.17 13.22 -1.67
C GLY A 304 13.81 14.15 -2.81
N ARG A 305 14.81 14.74 -3.45
CA ARG A 305 14.64 15.75 -4.49
C ARG A 305 13.74 16.90 -4.06
N ILE A 306 13.80 17.23 -2.75
CA ILE A 306 13.00 18.26 -2.08
C ILE A 306 13.48 19.63 -2.53
N ARG A 307 12.61 20.39 -3.20
CA ARG A 307 12.94 21.71 -3.71
C ARG A 307 11.72 22.59 -3.86
N ARG A 308 11.89 23.87 -3.59
CA ARG A 308 10.88 24.89 -3.92
C ARG A 308 10.80 25.08 -5.42
N ASP A 309 9.64 25.39 -5.94
CA ASP A 309 9.43 25.78 -7.33
C ASP A 309 10.20 27.07 -7.66
N ILE A 310 10.66 27.19 -8.90
CA ILE A 310 11.46 28.34 -9.37
C ILE A 310 10.63 29.56 -9.71
N VAL A 311 9.31 29.42 -9.85
CA VAL A 311 8.38 30.50 -10.23
C VAL A 311 7.51 30.88 -9.06
N SER A 312 6.98 29.92 -8.31
CA SER A 312 5.99 30.13 -7.25
C SER A 312 6.53 29.75 -5.88
N ALA A 313 6.49 30.70 -4.93
CA ALA A 313 7.04 30.49 -3.60
C ALA A 313 6.27 29.46 -2.76
N ASN A 314 4.98 29.27 -3.06
CA ASN A 314 4.07 28.37 -2.36
C ASN A 314 3.98 26.96 -2.98
N ILE A 315 4.92 26.57 -3.88
CA ILE A 315 4.94 25.26 -4.50
C ILE A 315 6.22 24.50 -4.12
N LEU A 316 6.03 23.25 -3.73
CA LEU A 316 7.08 22.29 -3.40
C LEU A 316 7.06 21.12 -4.37
N HIS A 317 8.25 20.66 -4.76
CA HIS A 317 8.42 19.40 -5.48
C HIS A 317 9.22 18.42 -4.63
N MET A 318 8.83 17.15 -4.68
CA MET A 318 9.55 16.05 -4.03
C MET A 318 9.45 14.76 -4.82
N TRP A 319 10.31 13.81 -4.49
CA TRP A 319 10.32 12.46 -5.03
C TRP A 319 10.15 11.49 -3.88
N VAL A 320 9.11 10.65 -3.96
CA VAL A 320 8.73 9.71 -2.91
C VAL A 320 8.89 8.28 -3.43
N VAL A 321 9.52 7.41 -2.65
CA VAL A 321 9.70 6.01 -3.00
C VAL A 321 9.41 5.13 -1.78
N ALA A 322 8.61 4.09 -1.95
CA ALA A 322 8.40 3.07 -0.93
C ALA A 322 8.18 1.69 -1.55
N ASP A 323 8.43 0.65 -0.77
CA ASP A 323 8.07 -0.71 -1.14
C ASP A 323 6.55 -0.91 -1.00
N GLN A 324 5.86 -0.94 -2.13
CA GLN A 324 4.40 -1.02 -2.14
C GLN A 324 3.84 -2.37 -1.68
N VAL A 325 4.66 -3.43 -1.60
CA VAL A 325 4.23 -4.71 -1.02
C VAL A 325 4.31 -4.66 0.51
N ARG A 326 5.27 -3.88 1.04
CA ARG A 326 5.44 -3.63 2.49
C ARG A 326 4.66 -2.40 2.93
N VAL A 327 5.23 -1.21 2.82
CA VAL A 327 4.60 0.06 3.23
C VAL A 327 3.20 0.19 2.63
N GLY A 328 3.07 -0.05 1.33
CA GLY A 328 1.81 0.08 0.61
C GLY A 328 0.78 -1.02 0.86
N ALA A 329 1.10 -2.07 1.62
CA ALA A 329 0.20 -3.21 1.83
C ALA A 329 0.44 -3.92 3.17
N ALA A 330 1.41 -4.85 3.23
CA ALA A 330 1.59 -5.75 4.37
C ALA A 330 1.95 -5.01 5.65
N THR A 331 2.92 -4.09 5.60
CA THR A 331 3.38 -3.34 6.77
C THR A 331 2.30 -2.42 7.32
N ASN A 332 1.61 -1.65 6.44
CA ASN A 332 0.51 -0.81 6.89
C ASN A 332 -0.63 -1.64 7.50
N ALA A 333 -0.98 -2.79 6.91
CA ALA A 333 -2.00 -3.68 7.46
C ALA A 333 -1.62 -4.22 8.84
N VAL A 334 -0.36 -4.62 9.05
CA VAL A 334 0.14 -5.09 10.36
C VAL A 334 0.16 -3.94 11.37
N ARG A 335 0.56 -2.73 10.99
CA ARG A 335 0.51 -1.53 11.83
C ARG A 335 -0.92 -1.14 12.22
N ILE A 336 -1.89 -1.29 11.30
CA ILE A 336 -3.31 -1.14 11.63
C ILE A 336 -3.69 -2.12 12.75
N ALA A 337 -3.28 -3.39 12.65
CA ALA A 337 -3.56 -4.39 13.68
C ALA A 337 -2.91 -4.04 15.02
N GLN A 338 -1.64 -3.60 15.01
CA GLN A 338 -0.92 -3.16 16.21
C GLN A 338 -1.63 -1.97 16.86
N LYS A 339 -2.02 -0.98 16.05
CA LYS A 339 -2.69 0.21 16.55
C LYS A 339 -4.09 -0.08 17.07
N TRP A 340 -4.82 -1.01 16.43
CA TRP A 340 -6.10 -1.49 16.91
C TRP A 340 -5.96 -2.15 18.29
N ILE A 341 -4.96 -3.03 18.49
CA ILE A 341 -4.68 -3.67 19.80
C ILE A 341 -4.39 -2.63 20.88
N GLU A 342 -3.55 -1.61 20.55
CA GLU A 342 -3.24 -0.52 21.47
C GLU A 342 -4.49 0.27 21.90
N LEU A 343 -5.37 0.61 20.96
CA LEU A 343 -6.57 1.41 21.21
C LEU A 343 -7.66 0.65 21.95
N GLU A 344 -7.73 -0.66 21.78
CA GLU A 344 -8.66 -1.53 22.51
C GLU A 344 -8.13 -1.94 23.90
N ASP A 345 -6.87 -1.64 24.24
CA ASP A 345 -6.19 -1.99 25.50
C ASP A 345 -6.25 -3.51 25.80
N ILE A 346 -5.97 -4.34 24.76
CA ILE A 346 -6.15 -5.81 24.80
C ILE A 346 -4.85 -6.59 24.53
#